data_1fcb97e559ff82ffbf80118d77612aad
#
_entry.id   1fcb97e559ff82ffbf80118d77612aad
#
_cell.length_a   1.000
_cell.length_b   1.000
_cell.length_c   1.000
_cell.angle_alpha   90.00
_cell.angle_beta   90.00
_cell.angle_gamma   90.00
#
_symmetry.space_group_name_H-M   'P 1'
#
loop_
_entity.id
_entity.type
_entity.pdbx_description
1 polymer ?
#
loop_
_entity_poly.entity_id
_entity_poly.type
_entity_poly.pdbx_seq_one_letter_code
_entity_poly.pdbx_strand_id
1 'polypeptide(L)'
;MPETIYDVAIIGSGPAGYTAAIRAGQWGLKTALIEKDNVLGGTCLHVGCIPTKALLFNAELWDHLKDAKEFGIEGVDSRKLNWAAVQDRKGKIVAKHAKGLEFLMKKNKVETVKGYGKLTGPSQNGTFTVEVVNDNKASHLKAKNVILATGSEARLLPGLEANDRVLTNIEILSLKEMPKSLVIVGA
;
A
#
# COMPACT_ATOMS: atom_id res chain seq x y z
N MET A 1 -20.28 -28.88 3.43
CA MET A 1 -20.56 -27.71 4.29
C MET A 1 -21.34 -26.71 3.46
N PRO A 2 -22.29 -25.95 3.98
CA PRO A 2 -22.99 -24.93 3.22
C PRO A 2 -21.98 -23.91 2.71
N GLU A 3 -22.13 -23.51 1.46
CA GLU A 3 -21.25 -22.56 0.80
C GLU A 3 -21.36 -21.19 1.51
N THR A 4 -20.23 -20.62 1.91
CA THR A 4 -20.20 -19.32 2.59
C THR A 4 -20.52 -18.20 1.62
N ILE A 5 -21.60 -17.46 1.86
CA ILE A 5 -21.93 -16.25 1.12
C ILE A 5 -21.57 -15.04 1.98
N TYR A 6 -20.73 -14.15 1.42
CA TYR A 6 -20.37 -12.86 2.05
C TYR A 6 -21.43 -11.80 1.73
N ASP A 7 -21.63 -10.86 2.64
CA ASP A 7 -22.43 -9.66 2.34
C ASP A 7 -21.68 -8.74 1.37
N VAL A 8 -20.35 -8.66 1.53
CA VAL A 8 -19.49 -7.90 0.62
C VAL A 8 -18.14 -8.58 0.44
N ALA A 9 -17.69 -8.70 -0.80
CA ALA A 9 -16.32 -9.06 -1.17
C ALA A 9 -15.62 -7.81 -1.75
N ILE A 10 -14.38 -7.56 -1.30
CA ILE A 10 -13.62 -6.38 -1.69
C ILE A 10 -12.32 -6.86 -2.35
N ILE A 11 -12.05 -6.43 -3.57
CA ILE A 11 -10.87 -6.82 -4.34
C ILE A 11 -9.85 -5.68 -4.27
N GLY A 12 -8.73 -5.93 -3.58
CA GLY A 12 -7.65 -4.98 -3.32
C GLY A 12 -7.72 -4.38 -1.91
N SER A 13 -6.59 -4.36 -1.22
CA SER A 13 -6.44 -3.90 0.17
C SER A 13 -5.78 -2.53 0.29
N GLY A 14 -5.74 -1.73 -0.77
CA GLY A 14 -5.33 -0.33 -0.72
C GLY A 14 -6.27 0.54 0.12
N PRO A 15 -6.05 1.87 0.20
CA PRO A 15 -6.85 2.78 1.04
C PRO A 15 -8.37 2.66 0.84
N ALA A 16 -8.82 2.49 -0.39
CA ALA A 16 -10.24 2.29 -0.68
C ALA A 16 -10.74 0.95 -0.10
N GLY A 17 -9.98 -0.14 -0.34
CA GLY A 17 -10.39 -1.49 0.06
C GLY A 17 -10.38 -1.69 1.58
N TYR A 18 -9.27 -1.37 2.26
CA TYR A 18 -9.23 -1.57 3.71
C TYR A 18 -10.21 -0.66 4.47
N THR A 19 -10.43 0.57 3.98
CA THR A 19 -11.40 1.48 4.61
C THR A 19 -12.81 0.93 4.47
N ALA A 20 -13.19 0.47 3.27
CA ALA A 20 -14.48 -0.16 3.03
C ALA A 20 -14.66 -1.43 3.88
N ALA A 21 -13.61 -2.27 3.98
CA ALA A 21 -13.63 -3.50 4.76
C ALA A 21 -13.85 -3.24 6.26
N ILE A 22 -13.11 -2.26 6.83
CA ILE A 22 -13.28 -1.86 8.23
C ILE A 22 -14.70 -1.38 8.48
N ARG A 23 -15.25 -0.52 7.62
CA ARG A 23 -16.62 0.01 7.78
C ARG A 23 -17.67 -1.09 7.66
N ALA A 24 -17.54 -1.98 6.67
CA ALA A 24 -18.44 -3.12 6.52
C ALA A 24 -18.42 -4.02 7.77
N GLY A 25 -17.22 -4.34 8.29
CA GLY A 25 -17.08 -5.12 9.51
C GLY A 25 -17.65 -4.43 10.75
N GLN A 26 -17.51 -3.09 10.88
CA GLN A 26 -18.14 -2.30 11.95
C GLN A 26 -19.66 -2.38 11.93
N TRP A 27 -20.27 -2.51 10.75
CA TRP A 27 -21.71 -2.69 10.57
C TRP A 27 -22.15 -4.15 10.72
N GLY A 28 -21.23 -5.05 11.06
CA GLY A 28 -21.55 -6.47 11.26
C GLY A 28 -21.73 -7.25 9.96
N LEU A 29 -21.37 -6.67 8.80
CA LEU A 29 -21.45 -7.36 7.52
C LEU A 29 -20.37 -8.43 7.42
N LYS A 30 -20.73 -9.63 6.95
CA LYS A 30 -19.79 -10.69 6.65
C LYS A 30 -18.93 -10.27 5.44
N THR A 31 -17.68 -9.94 5.69
CA THR A 31 -16.81 -9.25 4.74
C THR A 31 -15.58 -10.07 4.40
N ALA A 32 -15.28 -10.24 3.11
CA ALA A 32 -14.02 -10.76 2.59
C ALA A 32 -13.20 -9.64 1.94
N LEU A 33 -11.93 -9.54 2.28
CA LEU A 33 -10.95 -8.66 1.64
C LEU A 33 -9.91 -9.50 0.92
N ILE A 34 -9.87 -9.40 -0.40
CA ILE A 34 -8.98 -10.17 -1.26
C ILE A 34 -7.75 -9.31 -1.61
N GLU A 35 -6.54 -9.83 -1.39
CA GLU A 35 -5.30 -9.13 -1.68
C GLU A 35 -4.27 -10.07 -2.32
N LYS A 36 -3.68 -9.64 -3.44
CA LYS A 36 -2.66 -10.40 -4.18
C LYS A 36 -1.29 -10.39 -3.49
N ASP A 37 -0.98 -9.32 -2.77
CA ASP A 37 0.30 -9.14 -2.10
C ASP A 37 0.32 -9.83 -0.73
N ASN A 38 1.51 -10.11 -0.20
CA ASN A 38 1.67 -10.75 1.11
C ASN A 38 1.29 -9.83 2.28
N VAL A 39 1.07 -8.56 2.02
CA VAL A 39 0.82 -7.52 3.02
C VAL A 39 -0.35 -6.64 2.60
N LEU A 40 -1.16 -6.22 3.56
CA LEU A 40 -2.28 -5.30 3.32
C LEU A 40 -1.79 -3.86 3.24
N GLY A 41 -2.51 -3.00 2.50
CA GLY A 41 -2.29 -1.56 2.49
C GLY A 41 -2.05 -0.95 1.11
N GLY A 42 -1.74 -1.78 0.12
CA GLY A 42 -1.56 -1.37 -1.28
C GLY A 42 -0.46 -0.33 -1.48
N THR A 43 -0.51 0.34 -2.62
CA THR A 43 0.48 1.34 -3.06
C THR A 43 0.73 2.43 -2.02
N CYS A 44 -0.32 3.02 -1.44
CA CYS A 44 -0.18 4.13 -0.51
C CYS A 44 0.67 3.77 0.72
N LEU A 45 0.46 2.60 1.30
CA LEU A 45 1.20 2.18 2.50
C LEU A 45 2.62 1.76 2.19
N HIS A 46 2.84 1.02 1.11
CA HIS A 46 4.13 0.36 0.88
C HIS A 46 5.06 1.12 -0.05
N VAL A 47 4.53 1.73 -1.11
CA VAL A 47 5.31 2.37 -2.18
C VAL A 47 4.70 3.70 -2.65
N GLY A 48 4.03 4.42 -1.75
CA GLY A 48 3.38 5.70 -2.04
C GLY A 48 3.37 6.65 -0.85
N CYS A 49 2.18 6.98 -0.35
CA CYS A 49 1.92 8.05 0.61
C CYS A 49 2.78 7.97 1.88
N ILE A 50 2.80 6.82 2.54
CA ILE A 50 3.43 6.68 3.85
C ILE A 50 4.96 6.77 3.76
N PRO A 51 5.64 5.96 2.92
CA PRO A 51 7.09 6.09 2.78
C PRO A 51 7.53 7.44 2.23
N THR A 52 6.79 8.02 1.28
CA THR A 52 7.09 9.36 0.74
C THR A 52 7.06 10.42 1.83
N LYS A 53 5.99 10.48 2.63
CA LYS A 53 5.89 11.45 3.73
C LYS A 53 6.93 11.22 4.81
N ALA A 54 7.30 9.97 5.07
CA ALA A 54 8.39 9.68 6.01
C ALA A 54 9.74 10.22 5.53
N LEU A 55 10.03 10.14 4.22
CA LEU A 55 11.25 10.70 3.62
C LEU A 55 11.20 12.23 3.52
N LEU A 56 10.05 12.79 3.11
CA LEU A 56 9.87 14.25 3.05
C LEU A 56 10.06 14.90 4.41
N PHE A 57 9.52 14.33 5.47
CA PHE A 57 9.74 14.84 6.82
C PHE A 57 11.23 14.88 7.20
N ASN A 58 12.02 13.88 6.79
CA ASN A 58 13.47 13.91 6.98
C ASN A 58 14.13 15.02 6.15
N ALA A 59 13.66 15.24 4.91
CA ALA A 59 14.17 16.30 4.06
C ALA A 59 13.85 17.70 4.63
N GLU A 60 12.63 17.91 5.13
CA GLU A 60 12.21 19.13 5.80
C GLU A 60 13.09 19.45 7.03
N LEU A 61 13.30 18.44 7.91
CA LEU A 61 14.20 18.60 9.06
C LEU A 61 15.62 18.97 8.63
N TRP A 62 16.14 18.33 7.57
CA TRP A 62 17.46 18.64 7.05
C TRP A 62 17.54 20.06 6.47
N ASP A 63 16.48 20.50 5.84
CA ASP A 63 16.40 21.85 5.26
C ASP A 63 16.37 22.92 6.34
N HIS A 64 15.53 22.76 7.36
CA HIS A 64 15.47 23.67 8.52
C HIS A 64 16.82 23.83 9.24
N LEU A 65 17.68 22.82 9.19
CA LEU A 65 19.02 22.95 9.78
C LEU A 65 19.96 23.87 8.99
N LYS A 66 19.61 24.31 7.78
CA LYS A 66 20.39 25.30 7.03
C LYS A 66 20.32 26.67 7.71
N ASP A 67 19.15 26.99 8.21
CA ASP A 67 18.84 28.28 8.84
C ASP A 67 18.91 28.21 10.38
N ALA A 68 19.52 27.17 10.91
CA ALA A 68 19.54 26.86 12.35
C ALA A 68 20.09 28.03 13.20
N LYS A 69 21.05 28.78 12.68
CA LYS A 69 21.64 29.95 13.36
C LYS A 69 20.63 31.06 13.61
N GLU A 70 19.66 31.25 12.69
CA GLU A 70 18.58 32.24 12.85
C GLU A 70 17.66 31.88 14.05
N PHE A 71 17.60 30.59 14.38
CA PHE A 71 16.84 30.07 15.51
C PHE A 71 17.68 29.88 16.78
N GLY A 72 18.93 30.39 16.81
CA GLY A 72 19.84 30.26 17.93
C GLY A 72 20.40 28.85 18.14
N ILE A 73 20.36 28.00 17.12
CA ILE A 73 20.87 26.63 17.18
C ILE A 73 22.28 26.59 16.55
N GLU A 74 23.28 26.26 17.35
CA GLU A 74 24.68 26.21 16.96
C GLU A 74 25.15 24.76 16.79
N GLY A 75 26.34 24.56 16.18
CA GLY A 75 26.99 23.25 16.07
C GLY A 75 26.44 22.35 14.97
N VAL A 76 25.61 22.85 14.06
CA VAL A 76 25.00 22.06 12.96
C VAL A 76 25.83 22.04 11.68
N ASP A 77 26.92 22.82 11.60
CA ASP A 77 27.73 22.96 10.40
C ASP A 77 28.42 21.66 9.99
N SER A 78 28.72 20.77 10.96
CA SER A 78 29.36 19.46 10.73
C SER A 78 28.36 18.31 10.55
N ARG A 79 27.07 18.62 10.37
CA ARG A 79 26.03 17.59 10.23
C ARG A 79 26.28 16.68 9.04
N LYS A 80 25.96 15.39 9.21
CA LYS A 80 26.04 14.38 8.16
C LYS A 80 24.72 13.62 8.07
N LEU A 81 24.28 13.36 6.84
CA LEU A 81 23.12 12.52 6.61
C LEU A 81 23.53 11.03 6.62
N ASN A 82 22.87 10.24 7.44
CA ASN A 82 22.97 8.78 7.41
C ASN A 82 21.75 8.24 6.63
N TRP A 83 21.93 8.01 5.33
CA TRP A 83 20.87 7.52 4.46
C TRP A 83 20.30 6.18 4.90
N ALA A 84 21.14 5.25 5.36
CA ALA A 84 20.69 3.96 5.85
C ALA A 84 19.74 4.09 7.06
N ALA A 85 20.03 5.00 7.98
CA ALA A 85 19.16 5.29 9.12
C ALA A 85 17.84 5.94 8.70
N VAL A 86 17.84 6.78 7.68
CA VAL A 86 16.60 7.37 7.10
C VAL A 86 15.72 6.27 6.50
N GLN A 87 16.30 5.37 5.73
CA GLN A 87 15.59 4.24 5.12
C GLN A 87 15.05 3.26 6.19
N ASP A 88 15.82 2.96 7.22
CA ASP A 88 15.40 2.11 8.35
C ASP A 88 14.19 2.74 9.09
N ARG A 89 14.27 4.05 9.41
CA ARG A 89 13.14 4.77 10.00
C ARG A 89 11.88 4.69 9.15
N LYS A 90 11.99 4.94 7.85
CA LYS A 90 10.88 4.79 6.89
C LYS A 90 10.31 3.36 6.93
N GLY A 91 11.16 2.35 6.88
CA GLY A 91 10.75 0.95 6.94
C GLY A 91 10.00 0.59 8.22
N LYS A 92 10.45 1.08 9.38
CA LYS A 92 9.77 0.89 10.67
C LYS A 92 8.39 1.53 10.70
N ILE A 93 8.23 2.72 10.10
CA ILE A 93 6.92 3.39 9.99
C ILE A 93 5.97 2.55 9.15
N VAL A 94 6.39 2.11 7.95
CA VAL A 94 5.58 1.27 7.06
C VAL A 94 5.17 -0.03 7.77
N ALA A 95 6.11 -0.73 8.39
CA ALA A 95 5.85 -1.98 9.10
C ALA A 95 4.86 -1.80 10.27
N LYS A 96 4.96 -0.69 11.01
CA LYS A 96 4.02 -0.37 12.09
C LYS A 96 2.59 -0.19 11.56
N HIS A 97 2.42 0.52 10.45
CA HIS A 97 1.11 0.74 9.84
C HIS A 97 0.53 -0.56 9.25
N ALA A 98 1.35 -1.39 8.60
CA ALA A 98 0.92 -2.70 8.09
C ALA A 98 0.35 -3.59 9.20
N LYS A 99 1.08 -3.72 10.33
CA LYS A 99 0.59 -4.43 11.52
C LYS A 99 -0.70 -3.83 12.08
N GLY A 100 -0.84 -2.52 12.04
CA GLY A 100 -2.07 -1.81 12.42
C GLY A 100 -3.27 -2.22 11.57
N LEU A 101 -3.08 -2.34 10.26
CA LEU A 101 -4.14 -2.81 9.35
C LEU A 101 -4.54 -4.26 9.63
N GLU A 102 -3.59 -5.17 9.81
CA GLU A 102 -3.88 -6.57 10.18
C GLU A 102 -4.70 -6.65 11.47
N PHE A 103 -4.32 -5.84 12.47
CA PHE A 103 -5.08 -5.75 13.72
C PHE A 103 -6.51 -5.25 13.47
N LEU A 104 -6.70 -4.22 12.64
CA LEU A 104 -8.02 -3.68 12.31
C LEU A 104 -8.89 -4.68 11.56
N MET A 105 -8.33 -5.48 10.64
CA MET A 105 -9.07 -6.55 9.98
C MET A 105 -9.58 -7.57 11.01
N LYS A 106 -8.70 -8.06 11.87
CA LYS A 106 -9.06 -9.02 12.93
C LYS A 106 -10.11 -8.44 13.90
N LYS A 107 -9.91 -7.21 14.37
CA LYS A 107 -10.83 -6.52 15.29
C LYS A 107 -12.25 -6.41 14.71
N ASN A 108 -12.35 -6.13 13.41
CA ASN A 108 -13.64 -5.96 12.74
C ASN A 108 -14.15 -7.23 12.06
N LYS A 109 -13.55 -8.40 12.36
CA LYS A 109 -13.94 -9.71 11.82
C LYS A 109 -13.97 -9.76 10.28
N VAL A 110 -13.09 -9.01 9.62
CA VAL A 110 -12.91 -9.07 8.18
C VAL A 110 -12.05 -10.28 7.85
N GLU A 111 -12.52 -11.16 6.99
CA GLU A 111 -11.74 -12.28 6.48
C GLU A 111 -10.79 -11.78 5.38
N THR A 112 -9.50 -11.98 5.56
CA THR A 112 -8.48 -11.65 4.55
C THR A 112 -8.15 -12.87 3.74
N VAL A 113 -8.33 -12.78 2.41
CA VAL A 113 -8.10 -13.87 1.48
C VAL A 113 -6.95 -13.49 0.56
N LYS A 114 -5.86 -14.27 0.64
CA LYS A 114 -4.70 -14.04 -0.22
C LYS A 114 -4.93 -14.58 -1.62
N GLY A 115 -4.67 -13.76 -2.62
CA GLY A 115 -4.70 -14.14 -4.02
C GLY A 115 -5.14 -13.01 -4.94
N TYR A 116 -4.98 -13.26 -6.23
CA TYR A 116 -5.47 -12.36 -7.27
C TYR A 116 -6.96 -12.54 -7.46
N GLY A 117 -7.74 -11.54 -7.08
CA GLY A 117 -9.20 -11.56 -7.18
C GLY A 117 -9.68 -11.09 -8.56
N LYS A 118 -10.61 -11.84 -9.15
CA LYS A 118 -11.25 -11.51 -10.42
C LYS A 118 -12.75 -11.72 -10.32
N LEU A 119 -13.53 -10.71 -10.68
CA LEU A 119 -14.98 -10.85 -10.79
C LEU A 119 -15.30 -11.68 -12.05
N THR A 120 -16.03 -12.79 -11.88
CA THR A 120 -16.37 -13.72 -12.97
C THR A 120 -17.83 -13.60 -13.37
N GLY A 121 -18.09 -12.69 -14.31
CA GLY A 121 -19.42 -12.56 -14.93
C GLY A 121 -20.47 -11.84 -14.08
N PRO A 122 -21.69 -11.76 -14.58
CA PRO A 122 -22.80 -11.09 -13.92
C PRO A 122 -23.31 -11.87 -12.71
N SER A 123 -24.08 -11.18 -11.86
CA SER A 123 -24.74 -11.79 -10.71
C SER A 123 -25.68 -12.93 -11.13
N GLN A 124 -25.60 -14.05 -10.41
CA GLN A 124 -26.51 -15.17 -10.56
C GLN A 124 -27.24 -15.39 -9.22
N ASN A 125 -28.57 -15.48 -9.27
CA ASN A 125 -29.40 -15.66 -8.07
C ASN A 125 -29.08 -14.66 -6.94
N GLY A 126 -28.81 -13.38 -7.29
CA GLY A 126 -28.52 -12.31 -6.35
C GLY A 126 -27.12 -12.35 -5.74
N THR A 127 -26.20 -13.17 -6.26
CA THR A 127 -24.81 -13.24 -5.80
C THR A 127 -23.82 -13.14 -6.96
N PHE A 128 -22.71 -12.47 -6.70
CA PHE A 128 -21.54 -12.44 -7.57
C PHE A 128 -20.55 -13.54 -7.18
N THR A 129 -19.84 -14.04 -8.17
CA THR A 129 -18.71 -14.95 -7.94
C THR A 129 -17.40 -14.22 -8.16
N VAL A 130 -16.50 -14.31 -7.18
CA VAL A 130 -15.13 -13.82 -7.28
C VAL A 130 -14.20 -15.03 -7.32
N GLU A 131 -13.47 -15.18 -8.41
CA GLU A 131 -12.37 -16.14 -8.51
C GLU A 131 -11.15 -15.55 -7.81
N VAL A 132 -10.50 -16.35 -6.98
CA VAL A 132 -9.27 -15.98 -6.29
C VAL A 132 -8.19 -16.99 -6.66
N VAL A 133 -7.13 -16.52 -7.31
CA VAL A 133 -5.99 -17.36 -7.72
C VAL A 133 -4.82 -17.08 -6.77
N ASN A 134 -4.37 -18.11 -6.07
CA ASN A 134 -3.17 -18.08 -5.24
C ASN A 134 -2.31 -19.31 -5.54
N ASP A 135 -1.01 -19.09 -5.82
CA ASP A 135 -0.05 -20.17 -6.15
C ASP A 135 -0.59 -21.17 -7.20
N ASN A 136 -1.16 -20.66 -8.29
CA ASN A 136 -1.80 -21.42 -9.39
C ASN A 136 -3.01 -22.28 -8.98
N LYS A 137 -3.56 -22.07 -7.78
CA LYS A 137 -4.79 -22.69 -7.32
C LYS A 137 -5.92 -21.69 -7.36
N ALA A 138 -6.98 -21.99 -8.08
CA ALA A 138 -8.19 -21.19 -8.13
C ALA A 138 -9.17 -21.63 -7.03
N SER A 139 -9.75 -20.67 -6.35
CA SER A 139 -10.88 -20.84 -5.46
C SER A 139 -11.96 -19.81 -5.79
N HIS A 140 -13.17 -20.01 -5.32
CA HIS A 140 -14.29 -19.13 -5.60
C HIS A 140 -14.96 -18.69 -4.31
N LEU A 141 -15.28 -17.39 -4.25
CA LEU A 141 -16.07 -16.78 -3.19
C LEU A 141 -17.39 -16.28 -3.78
N LYS A 142 -18.46 -16.42 -3.01
CA LYS A 142 -19.75 -15.82 -3.35
C LYS A 142 -20.07 -14.65 -2.45
N ALA A 143 -20.52 -13.55 -3.02
CA ALA A 143 -20.90 -12.35 -2.29
C ALA A 143 -22.15 -11.69 -2.88
N LYS A 144 -22.97 -11.07 -2.01
CA LYS A 144 -24.12 -10.27 -2.46
C LYS A 144 -23.71 -8.98 -3.15
N ASN A 145 -22.57 -8.41 -2.73
CA ASN A 145 -22.01 -7.18 -3.29
C ASN A 145 -20.49 -7.34 -3.49
N VAL A 146 -19.97 -6.67 -4.52
CA VAL A 146 -18.52 -6.65 -4.79
C VAL A 146 -18.05 -5.20 -4.93
N ILE A 147 -16.94 -4.87 -4.25
CA ILE A 147 -16.25 -3.59 -4.39
C ILE A 147 -14.93 -3.85 -5.12
N LEU A 148 -14.74 -3.17 -6.25
CA LEU A 148 -13.48 -3.18 -6.98
C LEU A 148 -12.61 -2.03 -6.46
N ALA A 149 -11.53 -2.36 -5.76
CA ALA A 149 -10.56 -1.42 -5.18
C ALA A 149 -9.13 -1.79 -5.61
N THR A 150 -8.98 -2.20 -6.87
CA THR A 150 -7.78 -2.84 -7.43
C THR A 150 -6.58 -1.90 -7.57
N GLY A 151 -6.78 -0.58 -7.38
CA GLY A 151 -5.71 0.42 -7.39
C GLY A 151 -5.22 0.77 -8.80
N SER A 152 -4.00 1.28 -8.87
CA SER A 152 -3.34 1.71 -10.10
C SER A 152 -1.84 1.42 -10.03
N GLU A 153 -1.21 1.35 -11.17
CA GLU A 153 0.23 1.13 -11.33
C GLU A 153 0.84 2.27 -12.13
N ALA A 154 2.16 2.48 -11.98
CA ALA A 154 2.88 3.47 -12.75
C ALA A 154 2.85 3.10 -14.24
N ARG A 155 2.45 4.05 -15.08
CA ARG A 155 2.50 3.89 -16.54
C ARG A 155 3.77 4.58 -17.06
N LEU A 156 4.71 3.79 -17.55
CA LEU A 156 5.90 4.30 -18.19
C LEU A 156 5.59 4.84 -19.59
N LEU A 157 6.47 5.74 -20.07
CA LEU A 157 6.39 6.23 -21.45
C LEU A 157 6.69 5.06 -22.42
N PRO A 158 6.10 5.08 -23.65
CA PRO A 158 6.37 4.05 -24.66
C PRO A 158 7.86 3.89 -24.91
N GLY A 159 8.35 2.65 -24.89
CA GLY A 159 9.76 2.32 -25.10
C GLY A 159 10.65 2.46 -23.88
N LEU A 160 10.11 2.85 -22.71
CA LEU A 160 10.84 2.82 -21.44
C LEU A 160 10.37 1.64 -20.59
N GLU A 161 11.33 0.97 -19.97
CA GLU A 161 11.11 -0.07 -18.97
C GLU A 161 11.80 0.34 -17.67
N ALA A 162 11.22 -0.03 -16.52
CA ALA A 162 11.83 0.20 -15.22
C ALA A 162 13.15 -0.61 -15.13
N ASN A 163 14.21 0.04 -14.66
CA ASN A 163 15.53 -0.55 -14.48
C ASN A 163 16.31 0.25 -13.42
N ASP A 164 17.60 0.00 -13.27
CA ASP A 164 18.46 0.67 -12.28
C ASP A 164 18.58 2.20 -12.46
N ARG A 165 18.15 2.75 -13.61
CA ARG A 165 18.22 4.19 -13.94
C ARG A 165 16.88 4.81 -14.25
N VAL A 166 15.91 4.01 -14.72
CA VAL A 166 14.53 4.43 -14.98
C VAL A 166 13.68 3.91 -13.85
N LEU A 167 13.32 4.78 -12.93
CA LEU A 167 12.68 4.42 -11.67
C LEU A 167 11.22 4.87 -11.67
N THR A 168 10.37 4.05 -11.09
CA THR A 168 9.01 4.42 -10.71
C THR A 168 8.94 4.80 -9.22
N ASN A 169 7.75 5.01 -8.70
CA ASN A 169 7.54 5.20 -7.26
C ASN A 169 8.04 4.01 -6.40
N ILE A 170 8.13 2.82 -6.96
CA ILE A 170 8.57 1.62 -6.23
C ILE A 170 10.07 1.68 -5.97
N GLU A 171 10.84 1.84 -7.03
CA GLU A 171 12.31 1.79 -6.98
C GLU A 171 12.87 3.00 -6.25
N ILE A 172 12.35 4.23 -6.56
CA ILE A 172 12.88 5.47 -5.96
C ILE A 172 12.73 5.48 -4.43
N LEU A 173 11.65 4.93 -3.89
CA LEU A 173 11.43 4.83 -2.45
C LEU A 173 12.30 3.78 -1.76
N SER A 174 12.96 2.90 -2.54
CA SER A 174 13.75 1.78 -2.04
C SER A 174 15.25 1.91 -2.32
N LEU A 175 15.71 3.09 -2.76
CA LEU A 175 17.11 3.33 -3.08
C LEU A 175 18.02 3.06 -1.89
N LYS A 176 19.05 2.24 -2.10
CA LYS A 176 20.06 1.91 -1.08
C LYS A 176 21.01 3.07 -0.82
N GLU A 177 21.25 3.88 -1.85
CA GLU A 177 22.13 5.05 -1.82
C GLU A 177 21.41 6.28 -2.38
N MET A 178 21.74 7.44 -1.88
CA MET A 178 21.19 8.69 -2.38
C MET A 178 21.86 9.03 -3.73
N PRO A 179 21.10 9.24 -4.81
CA PRO A 179 21.67 9.55 -6.10
C PRO A 179 22.32 10.95 -6.10
N LYS A 180 23.40 11.12 -6.87
CA LYS A 180 24.08 12.41 -7.04
C LYS A 180 23.22 13.41 -7.83
N SER A 181 22.42 12.92 -8.74
CA SER A 181 21.49 13.71 -9.55
C SER A 181 20.27 12.88 -9.90
N LEU A 182 19.14 13.55 -10.11
CA LEU A 182 17.89 12.93 -10.48
C LEU A 182 17.18 13.82 -11.50
N VAL A 183 16.63 13.21 -12.54
CA VAL A 183 15.72 13.87 -13.49
C VAL A 183 14.33 13.31 -13.27
N ILE A 184 13.35 14.20 -13.12
CA ILE A 184 11.95 13.84 -12.91
C ILE A 184 11.18 14.20 -14.19
N VAL A 185 10.46 13.22 -14.74
CA VAL A 185 9.60 13.39 -15.91
C VAL A 185 8.15 13.39 -15.46
N GLY A 186 7.50 14.52 -15.62
CA GLY A 186 6.15 14.78 -15.11
C GLY A 186 6.15 15.51 -13.76
N ALA A 187 5.02 16.12 -13.42
CA ALA A 187 4.83 16.90 -12.20
C ALA A 187 3.42 16.66 -11.60
#